data_badcdca0175423b8a85c60f6d2dc8820
#
_entry.id   badcdca0175423b8a85c60f6d2dc8820
#
_cell.length_a   1.000
_cell.length_b   1.000
_cell.length_c   1.000
_cell.angle_alpha   90.00
_cell.angle_beta   90.00
_cell.angle_gamma   90.00
#
_symmetry.space_group_name_H-M   'P 1'
#
loop_
_entity.id
_entity.type
_entity.pdbx_description
1 polymer ?
#
loop_
_entity_poly.entity_id
_entity_poly.type
_entity_poly.pdbx_seq_one_letter_code
_entity_poly.pdbx_strand_id
1 'polypeptide(L)'
;MFRFVSSIKPFVLKKSYLKQYNVKLLQAKFDVLMTAYPEIKAVLPDDISAKKLLVGNFKYLTKVYCAFTSYLNGKSTKDRLSIKNAFVRGGFNYDSHKTKISNFLMDITNQFEIHNCIYCDIEDVTTFTKANGTKVRKFETEHVLDKGDCPLVGMSLYNFVPSCRICNGPDIKGTKTIGDSETEIARLSPTAEGYDFANKVKFEVKILTPGVEDLKATSHVDDYEIVFNIGEALYQKTIDLFELKSRYNHGIVKLELLKWRDIRRRNPDNMVQQLADINMIPFGEMFEELFELDFRRRMHYPMEKARRDVMLID
;
A
#
# COMPACT_ATOMS: atom_id res chain seq x y z
N MET A 1 -2.49 7.35 -3.49
CA MET A 1 -2.43 6.30 -2.44
C MET A 1 -3.82 5.96 -1.97
N PHE A 2 -4.25 4.74 -2.21
CA PHE A 2 -5.65 4.36 -2.08
C PHE A 2 -5.98 3.79 -0.72
N ARG A 3 -7.23 4.00 -0.32
CA ARG A 3 -7.87 3.16 0.69
C ARG A 3 -8.14 1.79 0.06
N PHE A 4 -7.22 0.86 0.16
CA PHE A 4 -7.37 -0.53 -0.29
C PHE A 4 -8.65 -1.20 0.27
N VAL A 5 -9.21 -0.67 1.33
CA VAL A 5 -10.31 -1.28 2.10
C VAL A 5 -11.67 -0.59 1.90
N SER A 6 -11.72 0.65 1.35
CA SER A 6 -12.97 1.43 1.39
C SER A 6 -13.99 1.08 0.30
N SER A 7 -13.57 0.44 -0.79
CA SER A 7 -14.45 0.10 -1.91
C SER A 7 -15.05 -1.31 -1.84
N ILE A 8 -14.53 -2.18 -0.97
CA ILE A 8 -15.03 -3.55 -0.83
C ILE A 8 -15.89 -3.64 0.42
N LYS A 9 -17.07 -4.26 0.32
CA LYS A 9 -17.80 -4.69 1.52
C LYS A 9 -16.91 -5.69 2.28
N PRO A 10 -16.33 -5.34 3.44
CA PRO A 10 -15.30 -6.15 4.12
C PRO A 10 -15.75 -7.59 4.39
N PHE A 11 -17.06 -7.78 4.56
CA PHE A 11 -17.66 -9.08 4.81
C PHE A 11 -17.52 -10.04 3.62
N VAL A 12 -17.75 -9.56 2.40
CA VAL A 12 -17.67 -10.41 1.19
C VAL A 12 -16.24 -10.85 0.94
N LEU A 13 -15.30 -9.93 1.09
CA LEU A 13 -13.87 -10.18 0.93
C LEU A 13 -13.37 -11.24 1.94
N LYS A 14 -13.68 -11.05 3.23
CA LYS A 14 -13.33 -11.99 4.30
C LYS A 14 -13.90 -13.39 4.05
N LYS A 15 -15.17 -13.47 3.66
CA LYS A 15 -15.83 -14.75 3.35
C LYS A 15 -15.17 -15.46 2.17
N SER A 16 -14.84 -14.73 1.11
CA SER A 16 -14.16 -15.28 -0.07
C SER A 16 -12.74 -15.76 0.27
N TYR A 17 -12.00 -15.00 1.06
CA TYR A 17 -10.67 -15.40 1.51
C TYR A 17 -10.68 -16.66 2.38
N LEU A 18 -11.59 -16.74 3.36
CA LEU A 18 -11.72 -17.90 4.25
C LEU A 18 -12.06 -19.19 3.51
N LYS A 19 -12.78 -19.13 2.37
CA LYS A 19 -13.10 -20.31 1.56
C LYS A 19 -11.87 -21.03 1.00
N GLN A 20 -10.71 -20.35 0.95
CA GLN A 20 -9.47 -20.92 0.45
C GLN A 20 -8.78 -21.84 1.46
N TYR A 21 -9.23 -21.86 2.72
CA TYR A 21 -8.60 -22.57 3.82
C TYR A 21 -9.55 -23.54 4.50
N ASN A 22 -9.02 -24.66 4.96
CA ASN A 22 -9.71 -25.48 5.96
C ASN A 22 -9.51 -24.85 7.34
N VAL A 23 -10.35 -23.89 7.69
CA VAL A 23 -10.22 -23.11 8.93
C VAL A 23 -10.33 -24.01 10.17
N LYS A 24 -11.14 -25.07 10.14
CA LYS A 24 -11.26 -26.03 11.27
C LYS A 24 -9.95 -26.77 11.50
N LEU A 25 -9.32 -27.27 10.44
CA LEU A 25 -8.03 -27.94 10.55
C LEU A 25 -6.92 -26.98 11.03
N LEU A 26 -6.92 -25.76 10.51
CA LEU A 26 -5.94 -24.74 10.94
C LEU A 26 -6.14 -24.37 12.41
N GLN A 27 -7.41 -24.29 12.88
CA GLN A 27 -7.70 -24.05 14.30
C GLN A 27 -7.18 -25.21 15.17
N ALA A 28 -7.44 -26.46 14.81
CA ALA A 28 -6.95 -27.61 15.57
C ALA A 28 -5.40 -27.60 15.67
N LYS A 29 -4.72 -27.27 14.59
CA LYS A 29 -3.25 -27.11 14.59
C LYS A 29 -2.79 -25.94 15.48
N PHE A 30 -3.53 -24.85 15.45
CA PHE A 30 -3.27 -23.69 16.31
C PHE A 30 -3.42 -24.04 17.79
N ASP A 31 -4.47 -24.79 18.16
CA ASP A 31 -4.71 -25.21 19.54
C ASP A 31 -3.59 -26.13 20.07
N VAL A 32 -3.05 -27.00 19.22
CA VAL A 32 -1.85 -27.82 19.55
C VAL A 32 -0.64 -26.93 19.81
N LEU A 33 -0.41 -25.89 19.00
CA LEU A 33 0.67 -24.94 19.23
C LEU A 33 0.48 -24.16 20.53
N MET A 34 -0.74 -23.72 20.82
CA MET A 34 -1.03 -22.97 22.06
C MET A 34 -0.89 -23.83 23.32
N THR A 35 -1.08 -25.15 23.18
CA THR A 35 -0.80 -26.12 24.26
C THR A 35 0.71 -26.34 24.43
N ALA A 36 1.46 -26.40 23.33
CA ALA A 36 2.90 -26.59 23.37
C ALA A 36 3.70 -25.35 23.80
N TYR A 37 3.11 -24.15 23.61
CA TYR A 37 3.72 -22.86 23.95
C TYR A 37 2.78 -22.00 24.82
N PRO A 38 2.50 -22.41 26.07
CA PRO A 38 1.57 -21.70 26.94
C PRO A 38 1.99 -20.26 27.26
N GLU A 39 3.29 -19.97 27.29
CA GLU A 39 3.80 -18.62 27.52
C GLU A 39 3.49 -17.69 26.32
N ILE A 40 3.51 -18.20 25.10
CA ILE A 40 3.10 -17.43 23.92
C ILE A 40 1.60 -17.19 23.98
N LYS A 41 0.82 -18.20 24.34
CA LYS A 41 -0.63 -18.05 24.53
C LYS A 41 -0.97 -16.96 25.54
N ALA A 42 -0.20 -16.86 26.62
CA ALA A 42 -0.43 -15.89 27.70
C ALA A 42 -0.20 -14.42 27.29
N VAL A 43 0.62 -14.16 26.25
CA VAL A 43 0.90 -12.81 25.76
C VAL A 43 0.04 -12.42 24.55
N LEU A 44 -0.55 -13.38 23.86
CA LEU A 44 -1.43 -13.12 22.72
C LEU A 44 -2.83 -12.68 23.17
N PRO A 45 -3.62 -11.99 22.31
CA PRO A 45 -5.00 -11.63 22.66
C PRO A 45 -5.85 -12.85 23.05
N ASP A 46 -6.65 -12.72 24.13
CA ASP A 46 -7.48 -13.82 24.69
C ASP A 46 -8.42 -14.47 23.65
N ASP A 47 -8.91 -13.66 22.71
CA ASP A 47 -9.85 -14.08 21.68
C ASP A 47 -9.17 -14.55 20.38
N ILE A 48 -7.87 -14.88 20.45
CA ILE A 48 -7.11 -15.30 19.26
C ILE A 48 -7.62 -16.63 18.71
N SER A 49 -7.72 -16.70 17.39
CA SER A 49 -8.13 -17.91 16.67
C SER A 49 -7.58 -17.92 15.26
N ALA A 50 -7.50 -19.09 14.64
CA ALA A 50 -7.06 -19.22 13.25
C ALA A 50 -7.89 -18.34 12.29
N LYS A 51 -9.20 -18.23 12.53
CA LYS A 51 -10.07 -17.33 11.76
C LYS A 51 -9.66 -15.86 11.92
N LYS A 52 -9.40 -15.40 13.13
CA LYS A 52 -8.97 -14.01 13.40
C LYS A 52 -7.58 -13.73 12.82
N LEU A 53 -6.68 -14.71 12.87
CA LEU A 53 -5.37 -14.59 12.22
C LEU A 53 -5.48 -14.45 10.71
N LEU A 54 -6.43 -15.13 10.06
CA LEU A 54 -6.64 -15.02 8.61
C LEU A 54 -7.33 -13.72 8.18
N VAL A 55 -8.32 -13.23 8.94
CA VAL A 55 -9.20 -12.13 8.50
C VAL A 55 -9.48 -11.06 9.57
N GLY A 56 -8.72 -11.04 10.66
CA GLY A 56 -8.72 -9.94 11.62
C GLY A 56 -8.28 -8.64 10.96
N ASN A 57 -8.77 -7.49 11.45
CA ASN A 57 -8.34 -6.19 10.92
C ASN A 57 -6.85 -5.94 11.24
N PHE A 58 -6.26 -4.99 10.54
CA PHE A 58 -4.82 -4.75 10.67
C PHE A 58 -4.39 -4.37 12.09
N LYS A 59 -5.20 -3.60 12.81
CA LYS A 59 -4.94 -3.26 14.23
C LYS A 59 -4.84 -4.50 15.12
N TYR A 60 -5.72 -5.49 14.88
CA TYR A 60 -5.66 -6.77 15.59
C TYR A 60 -4.38 -7.55 15.25
N LEU A 61 -4.02 -7.60 13.97
CA LEU A 61 -2.80 -8.27 13.52
C LEU A 61 -1.54 -7.62 14.10
N THR A 62 -1.53 -6.30 14.22
CA THR A 62 -0.42 -5.56 14.86
C THR A 62 -0.26 -5.95 16.32
N LYS A 63 -1.35 -6.07 17.08
CA LYS A 63 -1.29 -6.57 18.48
C LYS A 63 -0.66 -7.97 18.57
N VAL A 64 -1.09 -8.89 17.69
CA VAL A 64 -0.53 -10.24 17.62
C VAL A 64 0.96 -10.20 17.30
N TYR A 65 1.33 -9.40 16.29
CA TYR A 65 2.73 -9.24 15.85
C TYR A 65 3.61 -8.69 16.97
N CYS A 66 3.22 -7.58 17.58
CA CYS A 66 4.00 -6.95 18.65
C CYS A 66 4.12 -7.86 19.90
N ALA A 67 3.05 -8.51 20.31
CA ALA A 67 3.09 -9.44 21.44
C ALA A 67 4.02 -10.64 21.17
N PHE A 68 3.92 -11.25 19.99
CA PHE A 68 4.75 -12.39 19.61
C PHE A 68 6.23 -12.01 19.49
N THR A 69 6.54 -10.90 18.79
CA THR A 69 7.92 -10.44 18.60
C THR A 69 8.55 -9.98 19.92
N SER A 70 7.81 -9.29 20.77
CA SER A 70 8.28 -8.89 22.11
C SER A 70 8.62 -10.11 22.98
N TYR A 71 7.78 -11.15 22.97
CA TYR A 71 8.10 -12.41 23.66
C TYR A 71 9.40 -13.03 23.13
N LEU A 72 9.58 -13.04 21.79
CA LEU A 72 10.78 -13.60 21.19
C LEU A 72 12.05 -12.79 21.49
N ASN A 73 11.95 -11.47 21.66
CA ASN A 73 13.09 -10.62 21.95
C ASN A 73 13.85 -11.02 23.24
N GLY A 74 13.15 -11.63 24.21
CA GLY A 74 13.76 -12.19 25.41
C GLY A 74 14.42 -13.56 25.25
N LYS A 75 14.42 -14.18 24.05
CA LYS A 75 14.93 -15.52 23.80
C LYS A 75 16.26 -15.51 23.03
N SER A 76 17.03 -16.60 23.15
CA SER A 76 18.22 -16.80 22.33
C SER A 76 17.87 -16.88 20.83
N THR A 77 18.83 -16.60 19.93
CA THR A 77 18.63 -16.70 18.47
C THR A 77 18.20 -18.12 18.07
N LYS A 78 18.75 -19.15 18.70
CA LYS A 78 18.40 -20.55 18.45
C LYS A 78 16.95 -20.85 18.84
N ASP A 79 16.53 -20.38 20.01
CA ASP A 79 15.15 -20.59 20.49
C ASP A 79 14.14 -19.82 19.65
N ARG A 80 14.44 -18.55 19.27
CA ARG A 80 13.61 -17.77 18.35
C ARG A 80 13.36 -18.52 17.05
N LEU A 81 14.42 -19.04 16.44
CA LEU A 81 14.32 -19.79 15.18
C LEU A 81 13.53 -21.09 15.36
N SER A 82 13.76 -21.81 16.46
CA SER A 82 13.04 -23.05 16.79
C SER A 82 11.54 -22.80 16.94
N ILE A 83 11.16 -21.75 17.69
CA ILE A 83 9.77 -21.36 17.89
C ILE A 83 9.12 -20.94 16.55
N LYS A 84 9.73 -20.01 15.81
CA LYS A 84 9.22 -19.58 14.49
C LYS A 84 8.98 -20.78 13.56
N ASN A 85 9.93 -21.71 13.48
CA ASN A 85 9.82 -22.93 12.67
C ASN A 85 8.70 -23.87 13.15
N ALA A 86 8.44 -23.94 14.45
CA ALA A 86 7.32 -24.74 14.98
C ALA A 86 5.97 -24.16 14.50
N PHE A 87 5.80 -22.83 14.52
CA PHE A 87 4.59 -22.18 14.04
C PHE A 87 4.41 -22.35 12.51
N VAL A 88 5.49 -22.27 11.73
CA VAL A 88 5.46 -22.52 10.29
C VAL A 88 5.02 -23.97 10.01
N ARG A 89 5.63 -24.97 10.67
CA ARG A 89 5.28 -26.39 10.54
C ARG A 89 3.87 -26.68 11.06
N GLY A 90 3.43 -25.96 12.08
CA GLY A 90 2.10 -26.03 12.68
C GLY A 90 0.97 -25.44 11.84
N GLY A 91 1.24 -25.03 10.60
CA GLY A 91 0.21 -24.63 9.62
C GLY A 91 0.24 -23.16 9.21
N PHE A 92 1.01 -22.29 9.87
CA PHE A 92 1.15 -20.89 9.48
C PHE A 92 2.29 -20.69 8.47
N ASN A 93 2.27 -21.49 7.41
CA ASN A 93 3.28 -21.52 6.36
C ASN A 93 2.79 -20.77 5.11
N TYR A 94 3.20 -19.51 4.98
CA TYR A 94 2.90 -18.71 3.80
C TYR A 94 3.35 -19.39 2.50
N ASP A 95 4.55 -19.96 2.47
CA ASP A 95 5.13 -20.51 1.24
C ASP A 95 4.32 -21.68 0.67
N SER A 96 3.67 -22.46 1.53
CA SER A 96 2.72 -23.52 1.10
C SER A 96 1.42 -22.95 0.52
N HIS A 97 1.12 -21.69 0.76
CA HIS A 97 -0.13 -21.04 0.36
C HIS A 97 0.08 -19.88 -0.62
N LYS A 98 1.34 -19.51 -0.92
CA LYS A 98 1.68 -18.31 -1.71
C LYS A 98 0.96 -18.21 -3.05
N THR A 99 0.78 -19.33 -3.76
CA THR A 99 0.09 -19.34 -5.05
C THR A 99 -1.40 -18.99 -4.89
N LYS A 100 -2.09 -19.55 -3.88
CA LYS A 100 -3.50 -19.24 -3.60
C LYS A 100 -3.66 -17.77 -3.19
N ILE A 101 -2.80 -17.29 -2.31
CA ILE A 101 -2.79 -15.89 -1.85
C ILE A 101 -2.53 -14.96 -3.02
N SER A 102 -1.53 -15.27 -3.84
CA SER A 102 -1.19 -14.48 -5.03
C SER A 102 -2.36 -14.41 -6.03
N ASN A 103 -3.00 -15.54 -6.32
CA ASN A 103 -4.16 -15.57 -7.22
C ASN A 103 -5.32 -14.73 -6.66
N PHE A 104 -5.58 -14.85 -5.37
CA PHE A 104 -6.61 -14.07 -4.70
C PHE A 104 -6.31 -12.56 -4.77
N LEU A 105 -5.06 -12.16 -4.55
CA LEU A 105 -4.65 -10.76 -4.67
C LEU A 105 -4.74 -10.26 -6.12
N MET A 106 -4.42 -11.08 -7.13
CA MET A 106 -4.62 -10.72 -8.54
C MET A 106 -6.09 -10.45 -8.84
N ASP A 107 -7.00 -11.30 -8.33
CA ASP A 107 -8.44 -11.11 -8.53
C ASP A 107 -8.92 -9.80 -7.86
N ILE A 108 -8.42 -9.49 -6.66
CA ILE A 108 -8.70 -8.22 -5.98
C ILE A 108 -8.14 -7.03 -6.76
N THR A 109 -6.87 -7.10 -7.17
CA THR A 109 -6.21 -6.03 -7.90
C THR A 109 -6.98 -5.67 -9.17
N ASN A 110 -7.45 -6.68 -9.92
CA ASN A 110 -8.28 -6.47 -11.11
C ASN A 110 -9.68 -5.94 -10.76
N GLN A 111 -10.33 -6.52 -9.75
CA GLN A 111 -11.69 -6.12 -9.37
C GLN A 111 -11.76 -4.66 -8.90
N PHE A 112 -10.69 -4.15 -8.30
CA PHE A 112 -10.59 -2.80 -7.74
C PHE A 112 -9.71 -1.87 -8.56
N GLU A 113 -9.33 -2.30 -9.78
CA GLU A 113 -8.56 -1.49 -10.72
C GLU A 113 -7.30 -0.87 -10.09
N ILE A 114 -6.59 -1.68 -9.28
CA ILE A 114 -5.34 -1.26 -8.66
C ILE A 114 -4.23 -1.46 -9.69
N HIS A 115 -3.80 -0.38 -10.30
CA HIS A 115 -2.81 -0.42 -11.37
C HIS A 115 -1.42 0.02 -10.92
N ASN A 116 -1.33 0.77 -9.82
CA ASN A 116 -0.07 1.31 -9.32
C ASN A 116 0.27 0.83 -7.91
N CYS A 117 1.55 0.88 -7.60
CA CYS A 117 2.06 0.51 -6.29
C CYS A 117 1.42 1.35 -5.18
N ILE A 118 0.82 0.70 -4.20
CA ILE A 118 0.07 1.37 -3.13
C ILE A 118 0.97 2.27 -2.25
N TYR A 119 2.27 1.98 -2.19
CA TYR A 119 3.21 2.78 -1.41
C TYR A 119 3.73 4.02 -2.13
N CYS A 120 4.14 3.88 -3.38
CA CYS A 120 4.77 4.99 -4.10
C CYS A 120 3.90 5.63 -5.18
N ASP A 121 2.87 4.94 -5.67
CA ASP A 121 2.02 5.40 -6.79
C ASP A 121 2.76 5.66 -8.13
N ILE A 122 4.03 5.32 -8.21
CA ILE A 122 4.87 5.54 -9.40
C ILE A 122 4.86 4.32 -10.31
N GLU A 123 5.09 3.15 -9.73
CA GLU A 123 5.32 1.91 -10.46
C GLU A 123 4.04 1.14 -10.74
N ASP A 124 3.91 0.59 -11.94
CA ASP A 124 2.83 -0.28 -12.36
C ASP A 124 2.85 -1.63 -11.59
N VAL A 125 1.68 -2.04 -11.12
CA VAL A 125 1.43 -3.32 -10.43
C VAL A 125 0.32 -4.12 -11.09
N THR A 126 0.07 -3.91 -12.36
CA THR A 126 -1.00 -4.56 -13.12
C THR A 126 -0.88 -6.08 -13.18
N THR A 127 -1.97 -6.72 -13.55
CA THR A 127 -2.04 -8.14 -13.80
C THR A 127 -2.65 -8.40 -15.18
N PHE A 128 -2.27 -9.48 -15.82
CA PHE A 128 -2.87 -9.89 -17.09
C PHE A 128 -2.92 -11.41 -17.21
N THR A 129 -3.76 -11.89 -18.12
CA THR A 129 -3.87 -13.31 -18.42
C THR A 129 -3.30 -13.57 -19.80
N LYS A 130 -2.34 -14.51 -19.91
CA LYS A 130 -1.78 -14.95 -21.19
C LYS A 130 -2.82 -15.69 -22.00
N ALA A 131 -2.59 -15.84 -23.31
CA ALA A 131 -3.48 -16.61 -24.21
C ALA A 131 -3.73 -18.05 -23.77
N ASN A 132 -2.79 -18.67 -23.06
CA ASN A 132 -2.93 -20.02 -22.51
C ASN A 132 -3.67 -20.06 -21.16
N GLY A 133 -4.28 -18.96 -20.70
CA GLY A 133 -5.00 -18.86 -19.44
C GLY A 133 -4.11 -18.62 -18.19
N THR A 134 -2.79 -18.58 -18.34
CA THR A 134 -1.90 -18.33 -17.21
C THR A 134 -1.98 -16.88 -16.76
N LYS A 135 -2.33 -16.65 -15.49
CA LYS A 135 -2.32 -15.31 -14.87
C LYS A 135 -0.88 -14.87 -14.59
N VAL A 136 -0.58 -13.63 -14.93
CA VAL A 136 0.70 -12.97 -14.68
C VAL A 136 0.47 -11.72 -13.86
N ARG A 137 1.32 -11.46 -12.89
CA ARG A 137 1.31 -10.25 -12.06
C ARG A 137 2.62 -9.48 -12.20
N LYS A 138 2.55 -8.17 -12.14
CA LYS A 138 3.71 -7.27 -12.04
C LYS A 138 3.99 -6.84 -10.59
N PHE A 139 3.10 -7.16 -9.65
CA PHE A 139 3.30 -6.81 -8.24
C PHE A 139 4.00 -7.90 -7.44
N GLU A 140 4.64 -7.49 -6.38
CA GLU A 140 5.07 -8.36 -5.29
C GLU A 140 4.00 -8.40 -4.19
N THR A 141 3.82 -9.60 -3.58
CA THR A 141 2.94 -9.74 -2.42
C THR A 141 3.71 -9.27 -1.18
N GLU A 142 3.55 -8.02 -0.85
CA GLU A 142 4.19 -7.42 0.30
C GLU A 142 3.49 -7.80 1.60
N HIS A 143 4.28 -8.13 2.64
CA HIS A 143 3.81 -8.32 4.01
C HIS A 143 4.12 -7.05 4.81
N VAL A 144 3.10 -6.31 5.20
CA VAL A 144 3.28 -5.09 6.00
C VAL A 144 3.96 -5.40 7.33
N LEU A 145 3.52 -6.48 8.00
CA LEU A 145 4.17 -7.08 9.17
C LEU A 145 4.98 -8.29 8.69
N ASP A 146 6.27 -8.33 9.01
CA ASP A 146 7.14 -9.38 8.49
C ASP A 146 6.72 -10.78 8.97
N LYS A 147 6.45 -11.66 8.00
CA LYS A 147 6.11 -13.07 8.26
C LYS A 147 7.28 -13.86 8.83
N GLY A 148 8.50 -13.44 8.56
CA GLY A 148 9.71 -14.05 9.09
C GLY A 148 9.88 -13.78 10.59
N ASP A 149 9.36 -12.66 11.08
CA ASP A 149 9.35 -12.33 12.51
C ASP A 149 8.14 -12.91 13.23
N CYS A 150 6.98 -12.90 12.60
CA CYS A 150 5.77 -13.48 13.16
C CYS A 150 5.01 -14.32 12.13
N PRO A 151 5.23 -15.65 12.09
CA PRO A 151 4.52 -16.53 11.16
C PRO A 151 3.00 -16.49 11.29
N LEU A 152 2.46 -16.17 12.47
CA LEU A 152 1.02 -16.09 12.72
C LEU A 152 0.29 -15.09 11.82
N VAL A 153 0.97 -13.99 11.42
CA VAL A 153 0.40 -12.97 10.54
C VAL A 153 0.74 -13.18 9.06
N GLY A 154 1.57 -14.18 8.75
CA GLY A 154 2.08 -14.42 7.41
C GLY A 154 1.02 -14.82 6.37
N MET A 155 -0.16 -15.29 6.81
CA MET A 155 -1.28 -15.68 5.94
C MET A 155 -2.49 -14.77 6.11
N SER A 156 -2.33 -13.62 6.75
CA SER A 156 -3.43 -12.72 7.09
C SER A 156 -3.81 -11.84 5.91
N LEU A 157 -5.09 -11.78 5.57
CA LEU A 157 -5.62 -10.98 4.45
C LEU A 157 -5.19 -9.52 4.52
N TYR A 158 -5.33 -8.90 5.67
CA TYR A 158 -5.00 -7.47 5.87
C TYR A 158 -3.50 -7.21 6.08
N ASN A 159 -2.67 -8.24 6.01
CA ASN A 159 -1.21 -8.10 6.01
C ASN A 159 -0.62 -8.03 4.60
N PHE A 160 -1.43 -8.18 3.56
CA PHE A 160 -0.97 -8.18 2.18
C PHE A 160 -1.25 -6.85 1.49
N VAL A 161 -0.25 -6.37 0.76
CA VAL A 161 -0.35 -5.18 -0.09
C VAL A 161 0.30 -5.49 -1.44
N PRO A 162 -0.39 -5.24 -2.57
CA PRO A 162 0.26 -5.28 -3.88
C PRO A 162 1.22 -4.10 -3.99
N SER A 163 2.51 -4.39 -4.06
CA SER A 163 3.54 -3.36 -4.15
C SER A 163 4.50 -3.62 -5.32
N CYS A 164 5.21 -2.60 -5.76
CA CYS A 164 6.25 -2.76 -6.75
C CYS A 164 7.49 -3.41 -6.14
N ARG A 165 8.34 -3.96 -7.01
CA ARG A 165 9.58 -4.62 -6.61
C ARG A 165 10.52 -3.68 -5.84
N ILE A 166 10.54 -2.39 -6.19
CA ILE A 166 11.39 -1.40 -5.51
C ILE A 166 10.91 -1.23 -4.07
N CYS A 167 9.63 -0.94 -3.86
CA CYS A 167 9.08 -0.75 -2.51
C CYS A 167 9.20 -1.99 -1.62
N ASN A 168 9.02 -3.19 -2.19
CA ASN A 168 9.16 -4.46 -1.47
C ASN A 168 10.61 -4.91 -1.31
N GLY A 169 11.54 -4.27 -2.01
CA GLY A 169 12.96 -4.65 -2.03
C GLY A 169 13.64 -4.50 -0.67
N PRO A 170 14.77 -5.26 -0.47
CA PRO A 170 15.50 -5.25 0.80
C PRO A 170 16.08 -3.88 1.14
N ASP A 171 16.42 -3.07 0.16
CA ASP A 171 17.00 -1.75 0.36
C ASP A 171 15.97 -0.72 0.86
N ILE A 172 14.69 -0.91 0.51
CA ILE A 172 13.60 -0.02 0.90
C ILE A 172 12.87 -0.62 2.12
N LYS A 173 11.79 -1.34 1.92
CA LYS A 173 11.02 -1.92 3.03
C LYS A 173 11.65 -3.21 3.55
N GLY A 174 11.90 -4.19 2.69
CA GLY A 174 12.41 -5.50 3.13
C GLY A 174 11.61 -6.05 4.30
N THR A 175 12.28 -6.33 5.41
CA THR A 175 11.68 -6.83 6.65
C THR A 175 11.28 -5.73 7.64
N LYS A 176 11.55 -4.45 7.33
CA LYS A 176 11.24 -3.32 8.22
C LYS A 176 9.73 -3.16 8.42
N THR A 177 9.32 -2.71 9.60
CA THR A 177 7.95 -2.23 9.87
C THR A 177 7.85 -0.72 9.58
N ILE A 178 6.67 -0.26 9.21
CA ILE A 178 6.38 1.18 9.11
C ILE A 178 5.93 1.65 10.48
N GLY A 179 6.77 2.39 11.19
CA GLY A 179 6.51 2.85 12.56
C GLY A 179 7.28 2.07 13.62
N ASP A 180 7.45 2.68 14.80
CA ASP A 180 8.31 2.21 15.88
C ASP A 180 7.51 1.68 17.08
N SER A 181 6.22 1.94 17.13
CA SER A 181 5.32 1.49 18.19
C SER A 181 4.11 0.75 17.62
N GLU A 182 3.45 -0.07 18.45
CA GLU A 182 2.22 -0.77 18.08
C GLU A 182 1.17 0.20 17.51
N THR A 183 0.99 1.35 18.14
CA THR A 183 0.01 2.36 17.72
C THR A 183 0.34 2.95 16.35
N GLU A 184 1.59 3.25 16.08
CA GLU A 184 2.04 3.77 14.79
C GLU A 184 1.92 2.73 13.69
N ILE A 185 2.43 1.51 13.93
CA ILE A 185 2.34 0.40 13.00
C ILE A 185 0.87 0.13 12.63
N ALA A 186 -0.03 0.11 13.62
CA ALA A 186 -1.46 -0.13 13.42
C ALA A 186 -2.16 0.93 12.54
N ARG A 187 -1.56 2.12 12.37
CA ARG A 187 -2.12 3.24 11.60
C ARG A 187 -1.48 3.44 10.24
N LEU A 188 -0.24 2.99 10.04
CA LEU A 188 0.56 3.28 8.84
C LEU A 188 0.42 2.24 7.72
N SER A 189 -0.35 1.18 7.91
CA SER A 189 -0.62 0.24 6.84
C SER A 189 -1.71 0.76 5.90
N PRO A 190 -1.55 0.61 4.57
CA PRO A 190 -2.63 0.88 3.61
C PRO A 190 -3.91 0.05 3.84
N THR A 191 -3.81 -1.06 4.57
CA THR A 191 -4.95 -1.91 4.94
C THR A 191 -5.54 -1.58 6.31
N ALA A 192 -4.97 -0.62 7.03
CA ALA A 192 -5.45 -0.19 8.33
C ALA A 192 -6.72 0.65 8.22
N GLU A 193 -7.62 0.46 9.18
CA GLU A 193 -8.76 1.36 9.38
C GLU A 193 -8.25 2.76 9.74
N GLY A 194 -8.70 3.78 9.00
CA GLY A 194 -8.27 5.16 9.23
C GLY A 194 -6.93 5.56 8.59
N TYR A 195 -6.30 4.68 7.80
CA TYR A 195 -5.17 5.09 6.96
C TYR A 195 -5.63 6.16 5.96
N ASP A 196 -4.99 7.33 5.98
CA ASP A 196 -5.44 8.50 5.25
C ASP A 196 -4.31 9.34 4.65
N PHE A 197 -3.28 8.68 4.12
CA PHE A 197 -2.13 9.35 3.50
C PHE A 197 -2.58 10.36 2.42
N ALA A 198 -3.56 10.01 1.63
CA ALA A 198 -4.01 10.84 0.52
C ALA A 198 -4.54 12.23 0.93
N ASN A 199 -5.20 12.33 2.09
CA ASN A 199 -5.71 13.61 2.59
C ASN A 199 -4.73 14.31 3.55
N LYS A 200 -3.76 13.57 4.10
CA LYS A 200 -2.82 14.08 5.12
C LYS A 200 -1.47 14.49 4.55
N VAL A 201 -1.19 14.12 3.31
CA VAL A 201 0.07 14.47 2.64
C VAL A 201 -0.26 15.09 1.29
N LYS A 202 0.21 16.31 1.05
CA LYS A 202 0.09 17.00 -0.24
C LYS A 202 1.45 17.11 -0.89
N PHE A 203 1.48 16.95 -2.20
CA PHE A 203 2.67 17.17 -3.03
C PHE A 203 2.67 18.61 -3.51
N GLU A 204 3.77 19.31 -3.32
CA GLU A 204 3.91 20.70 -3.72
C GLU A 204 5.17 20.91 -4.56
N VAL A 205 5.13 21.87 -5.47
CA VAL A 205 6.29 22.30 -6.24
C VAL A 205 6.92 23.51 -5.52
N LYS A 206 8.16 23.35 -5.08
CA LYS A 206 8.95 24.43 -4.51
C LYS A 206 9.93 24.95 -5.57
N ILE A 207 9.96 26.26 -5.75
CA ILE A 207 10.96 26.95 -6.60
C ILE A 207 12.23 27.14 -5.78
N LEU A 208 13.37 26.67 -6.31
CA LEU A 208 14.67 26.72 -5.64
C LEU A 208 15.49 27.95 -6.05
N THR A 209 15.37 28.38 -7.31
CA THR A 209 16.19 29.45 -7.88
C THR A 209 15.50 30.79 -7.71
N PRO A 210 16.11 31.77 -7.01
CA PRO A 210 15.55 33.12 -6.86
C PRO A 210 15.33 33.78 -8.24
N GLY A 211 14.20 34.47 -8.39
CA GLY A 211 13.82 35.15 -9.63
C GLY A 211 13.28 34.27 -10.74
N VAL A 212 13.27 32.93 -10.55
CA VAL A 212 12.52 32.03 -11.42
C VAL A 212 11.05 32.11 -11.04
N GLU A 213 10.20 32.41 -12.01
CA GLU A 213 8.77 32.31 -11.85
C GLU A 213 8.30 30.87 -12.16
N ASP A 214 7.09 30.55 -11.69
CA ASP A 214 6.53 29.21 -11.90
C ASP A 214 6.46 28.84 -13.39
N LEU A 215 7.21 27.82 -13.77
CA LEU A 215 7.19 27.15 -15.09
C LEU A 215 7.28 28.09 -16.31
N LYS A 216 8.22 28.99 -16.32
CA LYS A 216 8.53 29.72 -17.56
C LYS A 216 9.31 28.84 -18.54
N ALA A 217 9.23 29.18 -19.83
CA ALA A 217 9.92 28.48 -20.92
C ALA A 217 11.46 28.41 -20.75
N THR A 218 12.05 29.27 -19.92
CA THR A 218 13.48 29.32 -19.60
C THR A 218 13.86 28.53 -18.34
N SER A 219 12.89 27.96 -17.62
CA SER A 219 13.15 27.25 -16.37
C SER A 219 13.69 25.85 -16.63
N HIS A 220 14.69 25.46 -15.86
CA HIS A 220 15.24 24.11 -15.83
C HIS A 220 14.53 23.25 -14.78
N VAL A 221 14.50 21.95 -14.98
CA VAL A 221 13.93 21.00 -14.01
C VAL A 221 14.60 21.11 -12.63
N ASP A 222 15.86 21.54 -12.60
CA ASP A 222 16.63 21.69 -11.37
C ASP A 222 16.29 22.97 -10.59
N ASP A 223 15.54 23.91 -11.19
CA ASP A 223 14.99 25.07 -10.50
C ASP A 223 13.85 24.73 -9.56
N TYR A 224 13.37 23.48 -9.56
CA TYR A 224 12.21 23.03 -8.81
C TYR A 224 12.52 21.81 -7.95
N GLU A 225 11.82 21.68 -6.85
CA GLU A 225 11.80 20.52 -5.98
C GLU A 225 10.36 20.10 -5.71
N ILE A 226 10.08 18.79 -5.78
CA ILE A 226 8.83 18.23 -5.25
C ILE A 226 9.00 18.05 -3.75
N VAL A 227 8.17 18.72 -2.98
CA VAL A 227 8.16 18.65 -1.52
C VAL A 227 6.84 18.09 -1.01
N PHE A 228 6.82 17.64 0.24
CA PHE A 228 5.63 17.09 0.89
C PHE A 228 5.18 18.03 1.99
N ASN A 229 3.94 18.52 1.89
CA ASN A 229 3.26 19.21 2.98
C ASN A 229 2.50 18.17 3.78
N ILE A 230 2.91 17.95 5.03
CA ILE A 230 2.47 16.84 5.87
C ILE A 230 1.56 17.36 6.97
N GLY A 231 0.26 17.17 6.81
CA GLY A 231 -0.75 17.56 7.79
C GLY A 231 -0.77 16.69 9.06
N GLU A 232 -0.12 15.52 9.03
CA GLU A 232 0.04 14.64 10.19
C GLU A 232 1.44 14.02 10.20
N ALA A 233 2.25 14.39 11.19
CA ALA A 233 3.67 14.02 11.29
C ALA A 233 3.94 12.50 11.22
N LEU A 234 2.96 11.67 11.59
CA LEU A 234 3.06 10.21 11.51
C LEU A 234 3.41 9.72 10.09
N TYR A 235 2.89 10.38 9.05
CA TYR A 235 3.13 9.97 7.65
C TYR A 235 4.55 10.30 7.15
N GLN A 236 5.34 11.08 7.89
CA GLN A 236 6.77 11.25 7.58
C GLN A 236 7.49 9.90 7.53
N LYS A 237 7.16 8.97 8.43
CA LYS A 237 7.75 7.62 8.46
C LYS A 237 7.49 6.83 7.17
N THR A 238 6.33 7.01 6.54
CA THR A 238 6.03 6.40 5.24
C THR A 238 6.87 7.04 4.13
N ILE A 239 6.99 8.36 4.12
CA ILE A 239 7.79 9.11 3.15
C ILE A 239 9.25 8.68 3.22
N ASP A 240 9.80 8.60 4.43
CA ASP A 240 11.21 8.25 4.67
C ASP A 240 11.48 6.79 4.32
N LEU A 241 10.65 5.85 4.81
CA LEU A 241 10.87 4.43 4.56
C LEU A 241 10.86 4.08 3.06
N PHE A 242 9.95 4.70 2.28
CA PHE A 242 9.83 4.42 0.85
C PHE A 242 10.62 5.40 -0.03
N GLU A 243 11.49 6.23 0.58
CA GLU A 243 12.33 7.20 -0.12
C GLU A 243 11.52 8.07 -1.10
N LEU A 244 10.30 8.45 -0.70
CA LEU A 244 9.39 9.12 -1.63
C LEU A 244 9.95 10.48 -2.07
N LYS A 245 10.63 11.21 -1.19
CA LYS A 245 11.21 12.50 -1.54
C LYS A 245 12.25 12.36 -2.66
N SER A 246 13.17 11.42 -2.54
CA SER A 246 14.19 11.16 -3.55
C SER A 246 13.58 10.67 -4.85
N ARG A 247 12.59 9.77 -4.76
CA ARG A 247 11.95 9.15 -5.93
C ARG A 247 11.08 10.13 -6.72
N TYR A 248 10.36 11.02 -6.06
CA TYR A 248 9.55 12.05 -6.74
C TYR A 248 10.39 13.20 -7.29
N ASN A 249 11.62 13.37 -6.82
CA ASN A 249 12.61 14.31 -7.36
C ASN A 249 13.54 13.67 -8.39
N HIS A 250 13.40 12.38 -8.68
CA HIS A 250 14.19 11.72 -9.71
C HIS A 250 13.70 12.10 -11.12
N GLY A 251 14.62 12.51 -11.96
CA GLY A 251 14.53 12.89 -13.39
C GLY A 251 13.13 12.81 -14.04
N ILE A 252 12.76 11.63 -14.54
CA ILE A 252 11.50 11.43 -15.30
C ILE A 252 10.25 11.70 -14.47
N VAL A 253 10.22 11.28 -13.19
CA VAL A 253 9.06 11.48 -12.31
C VAL A 253 8.82 12.97 -12.08
N LYS A 254 9.88 13.70 -11.75
CA LYS A 254 9.83 15.14 -11.53
C LYS A 254 9.41 15.89 -12.79
N LEU A 255 10.02 15.54 -13.94
CA LEU A 255 9.64 16.11 -15.24
C LEU A 255 8.16 15.90 -15.57
N GLU A 256 7.63 14.72 -15.32
CA GLU A 256 6.22 14.40 -15.57
C GLU A 256 5.29 15.28 -14.72
N LEU A 257 5.59 15.44 -13.43
CA LEU A 257 4.80 16.29 -12.54
C LEU A 257 4.86 17.77 -12.94
N LEU A 258 6.04 18.27 -13.31
CA LEU A 258 6.19 19.65 -13.78
C LEU A 258 5.46 19.88 -15.11
N LYS A 259 5.44 18.90 -16.01
CA LYS A 259 4.66 18.93 -17.25
C LYS A 259 3.17 19.09 -16.96
N TRP A 260 2.61 18.30 -16.03
CA TRP A 260 1.19 18.40 -15.67
C TRP A 260 0.84 19.74 -15.04
N ARG A 261 1.71 20.27 -14.17
CA ARG A 261 1.55 21.62 -13.62
C ARG A 261 1.55 22.69 -14.73
N ASP A 262 2.45 22.58 -15.72
CA ASP A 262 2.49 23.52 -16.84
C ASP A 262 1.25 23.40 -17.74
N ILE A 263 0.77 22.18 -18.02
CA ILE A 263 -0.50 21.96 -18.74
C ILE A 263 -1.64 22.65 -18.00
N ARG A 264 -1.75 22.48 -16.67
CA ARG A 264 -2.79 23.11 -15.86
C ARG A 264 -2.70 24.63 -15.88
N ARG A 265 -1.50 25.19 -15.76
CA ARG A 265 -1.27 26.63 -15.80
C ARG A 265 -1.70 27.25 -17.14
N ARG A 266 -1.45 26.54 -18.25
CA ARG A 266 -1.86 27.00 -19.59
C ARG A 266 -3.34 26.82 -19.86
N ASN A 267 -4.02 25.96 -19.14
CA ASN A 267 -5.43 25.66 -19.30
C ASN A 267 -6.20 25.93 -18.00
N PRO A 268 -6.38 27.19 -17.61
CA PRO A 268 -7.21 27.55 -16.47
C PRO A 268 -8.71 27.21 -16.77
N ASP A 269 -9.55 27.22 -15.73
CA ASP A 269 -10.94 26.73 -15.84
C ASP A 269 -11.76 27.41 -16.94
N ASN A 270 -11.55 28.70 -17.19
CA ASN A 270 -12.19 29.41 -18.30
C ASN A 270 -11.80 28.88 -19.67
N MET A 271 -10.54 28.44 -19.85
CA MET A 271 -10.10 27.82 -21.10
C MET A 271 -10.68 26.41 -21.23
N VAL A 272 -10.71 25.63 -20.14
CA VAL A 272 -11.33 24.29 -20.13
C VAL A 272 -12.82 24.40 -20.46
N GLN A 273 -13.53 25.42 -19.94
CA GLN A 273 -14.92 25.65 -20.26
C GLN A 273 -15.12 25.97 -21.75
N GLN A 274 -14.27 26.83 -22.34
CA GLN A 274 -14.34 27.12 -23.78
C GLN A 274 -14.10 25.85 -24.63
N LEU A 275 -13.16 24.99 -24.25
CA LEU A 275 -12.95 23.73 -24.93
C LEU A 275 -14.14 22.77 -24.78
N ALA A 276 -14.76 22.73 -23.62
CA ALA A 276 -15.99 21.95 -23.37
C ALA A 276 -17.14 22.42 -24.27
N ASP A 277 -17.35 23.74 -24.35
CA ASP A 277 -18.39 24.34 -25.18
C ASP A 277 -18.17 24.05 -26.68
N ILE A 278 -16.91 24.16 -27.18
CA ILE A 278 -16.55 23.86 -28.56
C ILE A 278 -16.80 22.38 -28.89
N ASN A 279 -16.45 21.48 -27.98
CA ASN A 279 -16.62 20.04 -28.16
C ASN A 279 -18.03 19.52 -27.80
N MET A 280 -18.90 20.40 -27.31
CA MET A 280 -20.28 20.05 -26.89
C MET A 280 -20.33 18.95 -25.80
N ILE A 281 -19.38 18.96 -24.88
CA ILE A 281 -19.31 18.03 -23.75
C ILE A 281 -19.33 18.78 -22.40
N PRO A 282 -19.73 18.14 -21.31
CA PRO A 282 -19.71 18.76 -19.98
C PRO A 282 -18.30 19.19 -19.55
N PHE A 283 -18.19 20.32 -18.83
CA PHE A 283 -16.91 20.79 -18.27
C PHE A 283 -16.12 19.69 -17.57
N GLY A 284 -16.78 18.90 -16.70
CA GLY A 284 -16.13 17.82 -15.95
C GLY A 284 -15.52 16.74 -16.86
N GLU A 285 -16.18 16.42 -17.98
CA GLU A 285 -15.68 15.45 -18.95
C GLU A 285 -14.48 16.01 -19.70
N MET A 286 -14.55 17.27 -20.17
CA MET A 286 -13.41 17.94 -20.79
C MET A 286 -12.22 18.05 -19.84
N PHE A 287 -12.48 18.30 -18.56
CA PHE A 287 -11.47 18.40 -17.52
C PHE A 287 -10.79 17.04 -17.28
N GLU A 288 -11.58 15.95 -17.17
CA GLU A 288 -11.05 14.59 -17.04
C GLU A 288 -10.17 14.22 -18.23
N GLU A 289 -10.62 14.51 -19.45
CA GLU A 289 -9.86 14.22 -20.67
C GLU A 289 -8.55 15.02 -20.77
N LEU A 290 -8.64 16.34 -20.53
CA LEU A 290 -7.48 17.23 -20.69
C LEU A 290 -6.36 16.95 -19.69
N PHE A 291 -6.73 16.60 -18.46
CA PHE A 291 -5.77 16.36 -17.38
C PHE A 291 -5.52 14.89 -17.09
N GLU A 292 -6.05 13.98 -17.92
CA GLU A 292 -5.96 12.52 -17.71
C GLU A 292 -6.29 12.14 -16.26
N LEU A 293 -7.42 12.62 -15.78
CA LEU A 293 -7.96 12.31 -14.46
C LEU A 293 -9.19 11.44 -14.60
N ASP A 294 -9.54 10.70 -13.58
CA ASP A 294 -10.80 9.98 -13.51
C ASP A 294 -11.48 10.23 -12.15
N PHE A 295 -12.34 11.25 -12.09
CA PHE A 295 -13.12 11.56 -10.89
C PHE A 295 -14.12 10.46 -10.53
N ARG A 296 -14.54 9.66 -11.51
CA ARG A 296 -15.44 8.50 -11.30
C ARG A 296 -14.66 7.27 -10.81
N ARG A 297 -13.32 7.37 -10.73
CA ARG A 297 -12.40 6.31 -10.28
C ARG A 297 -12.55 5.00 -11.05
N ARG A 298 -12.84 5.07 -12.34
CA ARG A 298 -12.87 3.93 -13.26
C ARG A 298 -11.47 3.45 -13.62
N MET A 299 -10.53 4.38 -13.67
CA MET A 299 -9.11 4.10 -13.92
C MET A 299 -8.27 4.88 -12.91
N HIS A 300 -7.11 4.33 -12.58
CA HIS A 300 -6.13 5.00 -11.75
C HIS A 300 -4.85 5.23 -12.56
N TYR A 301 -4.55 6.49 -12.80
CA TYR A 301 -3.35 6.89 -13.52
C TYR A 301 -2.13 6.91 -12.59
N PRO A 302 -0.92 6.61 -13.12
CA PRO A 302 0.31 6.74 -12.34
C PRO A 302 0.45 8.13 -11.74
N MET A 303 0.85 8.18 -10.48
CA MET A 303 1.06 9.42 -9.73
C MET A 303 -0.17 10.35 -9.68
N GLU A 304 -1.39 9.82 -9.84
CA GLU A 304 -2.61 10.65 -9.93
C GLU A 304 -2.74 11.61 -8.74
N LYS A 305 -2.46 11.12 -7.52
CA LYS A 305 -2.48 11.96 -6.33
C LYS A 305 -1.48 13.11 -6.43
N ALA A 306 -0.21 12.81 -6.79
CA ALA A 306 0.83 13.83 -6.94
C ALA A 306 0.50 14.80 -8.08
N ARG A 307 -0.04 14.31 -9.20
CA ARG A 307 -0.48 15.12 -10.34
C ARG A 307 -1.58 16.11 -9.92
N ARG A 308 -2.63 15.66 -9.23
CA ARG A 308 -3.69 16.53 -8.72
C ARG A 308 -3.14 17.60 -7.81
N ASP A 309 -2.32 17.23 -6.85
CA ASP A 309 -1.76 18.17 -5.88
C ASP A 309 -0.88 19.25 -6.54
N VAL A 310 0.03 18.87 -7.43
CA VAL A 310 0.91 19.85 -8.11
C VAL A 310 0.16 20.73 -9.12
N MET A 311 -0.97 20.27 -9.64
CA MET A 311 -1.89 21.04 -10.48
C MET A 311 -2.84 21.92 -9.65
N LEU A 312 -2.81 21.83 -8.32
CA LEU A 312 -3.70 22.54 -7.40
C LEU A 312 -5.19 22.21 -7.68
N ILE A 313 -5.48 20.94 -7.90
CA ILE A 313 -6.83 20.40 -8.11
C ILE A 313 -7.26 19.68 -6.83
N ASP A 314 -8.30 20.17 -6.19
CA ASP A 314 -8.88 19.60 -4.95
C ASP A 314 -9.69 18.31 -5.19
#